data_bde8914b31fada586d89fb417a609f08
#
_entry.id   bde8914b31fada586d89fb417a609f08
#
_cell.length_a   1.000
_cell.length_b   1.000
_cell.length_c   1.000
_cell.angle_alpha   90.00
_cell.angle_beta   90.00
_cell.angle_gamma   90.00
#
_symmetry.space_group_name_H-M   'P 1'
#
loop_
_entity.id
_entity.type
_entity.pdbx_description
1 polymer ?
#
loop_
_entity_poly.entity_id
_entity_poly.type
_entity_poly.pdbx_seq_one_letter_code
_entity_poly.pdbx_strand_id
1 'polypeptide(L)'
;MATYGYKAITKAGKEVKGSLEADNKDLAMAELRRQELTVINLGEQSFLTKDIDIQIGGWPKARDLSVMCRQFVSMTKAGVSILESLKMLCEQTENKRLQDALKEVRISVEKGETLADSMAEHPKVFPAIMVNMVAAGEASGSLEIALDRVAIQLEKSHKTQAMVKKAMIYPIAVCIVAIIVTIVMLVKVIPSYEEMFSQIGGELPWITQFYVNLSHCIINYWYIIIPVIVAAALGIKYFAKTDIGQHLFGKMAIMIPIFGKLTVKTAASMMARTLSTLLGAGVPLIEAVEIVSGVMSNVYFKEALLDAKEEITIGMPLSRPLQESGLFPPMVYQMIRIGEESGNTEEMLDKLADYYEEEVEMAVQSVMAALEPMIIILLAIVVGGLVAACMLPMMNMYEALDSM
;
A
#
# COMPACT_ATOMS: atom_id res chain seq x y z
N MET A 1 6.93 -38.85 -17.38
CA MET A 1 5.79 -38.90 -16.44
C MET A 1 4.84 -37.78 -16.82
N ALA A 2 3.58 -38.08 -17.04
CA ALA A 2 2.55 -37.11 -17.32
C ALA A 2 1.74 -36.80 -16.04
N THR A 3 1.34 -35.56 -15.82
CA THR A 3 0.53 -35.21 -14.66
C THR A 3 -0.95 -35.32 -15.01
N TYR A 4 -1.68 -36.16 -14.28
CA TYR A 4 -3.10 -36.40 -14.46
C TYR A 4 -3.89 -35.66 -13.38
N GLY A 5 -4.80 -34.76 -13.80
CA GLY A 5 -5.78 -34.15 -12.90
C GLY A 5 -6.97 -35.10 -12.67
N TYR A 6 -7.36 -35.31 -11.43
CA TYR A 6 -8.49 -36.16 -11.11
C TYR A 6 -9.57 -35.43 -10.26
N LYS A 7 -10.80 -35.83 -10.47
CA LYS A 7 -11.95 -35.56 -9.61
C LYS A 7 -12.49 -36.89 -9.11
N ALA A 8 -12.51 -37.11 -7.79
CA ALA A 8 -12.89 -38.38 -7.18
C ALA A 8 -13.80 -38.12 -5.96
N ILE A 9 -14.55 -39.16 -5.57
CA ILE A 9 -15.36 -39.18 -4.37
C ILE A 9 -14.73 -40.14 -3.35
N THR A 10 -14.62 -39.68 -2.10
CA THR A 10 -14.21 -40.51 -0.96
C THR A 10 -15.36 -41.42 -0.53
N LYS A 11 -15.09 -42.49 0.23
CA LYS A 11 -16.14 -43.38 0.82
C LYS A 11 -17.17 -42.62 1.67
N ALA A 12 -16.81 -41.45 2.17
CA ALA A 12 -17.72 -40.58 2.93
C ALA A 12 -18.61 -39.65 2.05
N GLY A 13 -18.58 -39.81 0.71
CA GLY A 13 -19.39 -39.00 -0.22
C GLY A 13 -18.86 -37.61 -0.53
N LYS A 14 -17.64 -37.27 -0.05
CA LYS A 14 -17.05 -35.93 -0.28
C LYS A 14 -16.24 -35.91 -1.59
N GLU A 15 -16.50 -34.96 -2.47
CA GLU A 15 -15.70 -34.76 -3.68
C GLU A 15 -14.30 -34.21 -3.33
N VAL A 16 -13.28 -34.84 -3.90
CA VAL A 16 -11.86 -34.44 -3.79
C VAL A 16 -11.31 -34.24 -5.19
N LYS A 17 -10.61 -33.14 -5.42
CA LYS A 17 -9.84 -32.88 -6.63
C LYS A 17 -8.36 -32.88 -6.29
N GLY A 18 -7.53 -33.39 -7.20
CA GLY A 18 -6.09 -33.41 -7.03
C GLY A 18 -5.38 -33.72 -8.33
N SER A 19 -4.05 -33.75 -8.28
CA SER A 19 -3.19 -34.16 -9.40
C SER A 19 -2.29 -35.32 -8.96
N LEU A 20 -2.03 -36.26 -9.87
CA LEU A 20 -1.17 -37.42 -9.67
C LEU A 20 -0.21 -37.54 -10.87
N GLU A 21 1.05 -37.76 -10.60
CA GLU A 21 2.04 -38.06 -11.64
C GLU A 21 2.06 -39.55 -11.91
N ALA A 22 1.85 -39.93 -13.16
CA ALA A 22 1.91 -41.33 -13.59
C ALA A 22 2.42 -41.42 -15.04
N ASP A 23 3.00 -42.58 -15.39
CA ASP A 23 3.49 -42.80 -16.75
C ASP A 23 2.36 -43.08 -17.76
N ASN A 24 1.20 -43.55 -17.26
CA ASN A 24 0.02 -43.83 -18.09
C ASN A 24 -1.27 -43.61 -17.28
N LYS A 25 -2.36 -43.31 -17.97
CA LYS A 25 -3.71 -43.10 -17.41
C LYS A 25 -4.21 -44.29 -16.59
N ASP A 26 -3.87 -45.52 -17.02
CA ASP A 26 -4.29 -46.72 -16.33
C ASP A 26 -3.57 -46.90 -14.98
N LEU A 27 -2.29 -46.53 -14.89
CA LEU A 27 -1.53 -46.51 -13.65
C LEU A 27 -2.03 -45.45 -12.68
N ALA A 28 -2.37 -44.22 -13.19
CA ALA A 28 -2.99 -43.19 -12.38
C ALA A 28 -4.33 -43.67 -11.78
N MET A 29 -5.14 -44.34 -12.57
CA MET A 29 -6.44 -44.89 -12.14
C MET A 29 -6.27 -46.01 -11.11
N ALA A 30 -5.27 -46.88 -11.26
CA ALA A 30 -4.96 -47.91 -10.31
C ALA A 30 -4.50 -47.38 -8.95
N GLU A 31 -3.68 -46.34 -8.96
CA GLU A 31 -3.18 -45.70 -7.74
C GLU A 31 -4.31 -44.95 -6.99
N LEU A 32 -5.20 -44.25 -7.70
CA LEU A 32 -6.37 -43.61 -7.09
C LEU A 32 -7.35 -44.61 -6.49
N ARG A 33 -7.54 -45.80 -7.13
CA ARG A 33 -8.34 -46.90 -6.55
C ARG A 33 -7.70 -47.51 -5.32
N ARG A 34 -6.36 -47.57 -5.27
CA ARG A 34 -5.63 -48.03 -4.09
C ARG A 34 -5.80 -47.07 -2.90
N GLN A 35 -5.97 -45.81 -3.17
CA GLN A 35 -6.30 -44.76 -2.18
C GLN A 35 -7.80 -44.74 -1.81
N GLU A 36 -8.58 -45.75 -2.22
CA GLU A 36 -10.02 -45.91 -1.96
C GLU A 36 -10.87 -44.75 -2.51
N LEU A 37 -10.39 -44.05 -3.55
CA LEU A 37 -11.07 -42.96 -4.21
C LEU A 37 -11.85 -43.48 -5.44
N THR A 38 -13.13 -43.13 -5.55
CA THR A 38 -13.94 -43.40 -6.74
C THR A 38 -13.76 -42.26 -7.73
N VAL A 39 -13.06 -42.52 -8.83
CA VAL A 39 -12.72 -41.52 -9.85
C VAL A 39 -13.94 -41.18 -10.68
N ILE A 40 -14.31 -39.90 -10.73
CA ILE A 40 -15.40 -39.39 -11.59
C ILE A 40 -14.83 -38.93 -12.94
N ASN A 41 -13.67 -38.23 -12.91
CA ASN A 41 -13.01 -37.72 -14.10
C ASN A 41 -11.48 -37.81 -13.91
N LEU A 42 -10.77 -38.29 -14.97
CA LEU A 42 -9.32 -38.37 -15.02
C LEU A 42 -8.86 -37.87 -16.41
N GLY A 43 -8.12 -36.82 -16.47
CA GLY A 43 -7.59 -36.24 -17.70
C GLY A 43 -6.14 -35.81 -17.59
N GLU A 44 -5.40 -35.83 -18.71
CA GLU A 44 -4.08 -35.24 -18.75
C GLU A 44 -4.17 -33.73 -18.51
N GLN A 45 -3.42 -33.21 -17.53
CA GLN A 45 -3.29 -31.78 -17.33
C GLN A 45 -2.35 -31.21 -18.39
N SER A 46 -2.93 -30.59 -19.41
CA SER A 46 -2.18 -29.69 -20.28
C SER A 46 -1.79 -28.43 -19.49
N PHE A 47 -0.66 -27.81 -19.85
CA PHE A 47 -0.17 -26.55 -19.23
C PHE A 47 -1.23 -25.44 -19.15
N LEU A 48 -2.28 -25.51 -19.99
CA LEU A 48 -3.41 -24.58 -20.08
C LEU A 48 -4.59 -24.93 -19.15
N THR A 49 -4.62 -26.14 -18.56
CA THR A 49 -5.69 -26.60 -17.64
C THR A 49 -5.21 -26.78 -16.20
N LYS A 50 -4.02 -26.28 -15.87
CA LYS A 50 -3.66 -26.09 -14.49
C LYS A 50 -4.72 -25.18 -13.90
N ASP A 51 -5.54 -25.67 -12.97
CA ASP A 51 -6.42 -24.81 -12.16
C ASP A 51 -5.51 -23.74 -11.55
N ILE A 52 -5.43 -22.60 -12.27
CA ILE A 52 -4.84 -21.41 -11.69
C ILE A 52 -5.89 -21.05 -10.65
N ASP A 53 -5.62 -21.40 -9.41
CA ASP A 53 -6.36 -20.88 -8.26
C ASP A 53 -6.10 -19.37 -8.27
N ILE A 54 -6.91 -18.69 -9.09
CA ILE A 54 -6.91 -17.22 -9.14
C ILE A 54 -7.42 -16.83 -7.77
N GLN A 55 -6.50 -16.68 -6.84
CA GLN A 55 -6.78 -16.11 -5.53
C GLN A 55 -7.30 -14.69 -5.76
N ILE A 56 -8.62 -14.61 -6.01
CA ILE A 56 -9.36 -13.37 -6.14
C ILE A 56 -9.40 -12.74 -4.75
N GLY A 57 -8.31 -12.03 -4.42
CA GLY A 57 -8.17 -11.32 -3.15
C GLY A 57 -6.84 -10.59 -3.12
N GLY A 58 -6.84 -9.30 -2.75
CA GLY A 58 -5.62 -8.56 -2.49
C GLY A 58 -4.85 -9.13 -1.28
N TRP A 59 -3.60 -8.68 -1.10
CA TRP A 59 -2.87 -8.93 0.15
C TRP A 59 -3.67 -8.38 1.34
N PRO A 60 -3.59 -9.02 2.53
CA PRO A 60 -4.29 -8.55 3.70
C PRO A 60 -3.86 -7.12 4.04
N LYS A 61 -4.84 -6.29 4.39
CA LYS A 61 -4.61 -4.90 4.79
C LYS A 61 -4.40 -4.83 6.30
N ALA A 62 -3.86 -3.72 6.78
CA ALA A 62 -3.69 -3.48 8.22
C ALA A 62 -5.00 -3.69 9.01
N ARG A 63 -6.17 -3.38 8.41
CA ARG A 63 -7.48 -3.65 9.00
C ARG A 63 -7.74 -5.15 9.20
N ASP A 64 -7.43 -5.97 8.20
CA ASP A 64 -7.70 -7.41 8.26
C ASP A 64 -6.86 -8.05 9.36
N LEU A 65 -5.60 -7.63 9.47
CA LEU A 65 -4.68 -8.07 10.52
C LEU A 65 -5.08 -7.55 11.91
N SER A 66 -5.51 -6.30 12.03
CA SER A 66 -5.95 -5.76 13.33
C SER A 66 -7.19 -6.48 13.84
N VAL A 67 -8.16 -6.77 12.97
CA VAL A 67 -9.35 -7.55 13.32
C VAL A 67 -8.96 -8.97 13.76
N MET A 68 -8.08 -9.62 13.03
CA MET A 68 -7.54 -10.94 13.40
C MET A 68 -6.87 -10.91 14.77
N CYS A 69 -6.00 -9.93 15.06
CA CYS A 69 -5.35 -9.78 16.35
C CYS A 69 -6.38 -9.55 17.49
N ARG A 70 -7.37 -8.68 17.27
CA ARG A 70 -8.45 -8.43 18.27
C ARG A 70 -9.25 -9.69 18.58
N GLN A 71 -9.61 -10.44 17.55
CA GLN A 71 -10.33 -11.72 17.72
C GLN A 71 -9.47 -12.72 18.48
N PHE A 72 -8.17 -12.86 18.12
CA PHE A 72 -7.25 -13.73 18.81
C PHE A 72 -7.13 -13.37 20.30
N VAL A 73 -6.88 -12.10 20.61
CA VAL A 73 -6.79 -11.58 21.98
C VAL A 73 -8.08 -11.84 22.76
N SER A 74 -9.24 -11.65 22.13
CA SER A 74 -10.53 -11.90 22.78
C SER A 74 -10.72 -13.37 23.13
N MET A 75 -10.29 -14.28 22.25
CA MET A 75 -10.38 -15.72 22.48
C MET A 75 -9.40 -16.19 23.56
N THR A 76 -8.15 -15.72 23.52
CA THR A 76 -7.13 -16.10 24.52
C THR A 76 -7.48 -15.54 25.90
N LYS A 77 -7.98 -14.31 26.01
CA LYS A 77 -8.52 -13.75 27.29
C LYS A 77 -9.70 -14.55 27.85
N ALA A 78 -10.49 -15.19 26.99
CA ALA A 78 -11.57 -16.09 27.39
C ALA A 78 -11.08 -17.51 27.75
N GLY A 79 -9.76 -17.77 27.71
CA GLY A 79 -9.17 -19.07 28.03
C GLY A 79 -9.17 -20.08 26.91
N VAL A 80 -9.48 -19.66 25.66
CA VAL A 80 -9.40 -20.54 24.48
C VAL A 80 -7.93 -20.78 24.14
N SER A 81 -7.58 -22.04 23.84
CA SER A 81 -6.20 -22.39 23.47
C SER A 81 -5.78 -21.72 22.15
N ILE A 82 -4.47 -21.52 21.96
CA ILE A 82 -3.90 -20.92 20.75
C ILE A 82 -4.35 -21.70 19.50
N LEU A 83 -4.30 -23.03 19.53
CA LEU A 83 -4.69 -23.87 18.39
C LEU A 83 -6.17 -23.76 18.04
N GLU A 84 -7.07 -23.72 19.04
CA GLU A 84 -8.50 -23.57 18.77
C GLU A 84 -8.81 -22.14 18.30
N SER A 85 -8.10 -21.12 18.84
CA SER A 85 -8.20 -19.75 18.38
C SER A 85 -7.78 -19.62 16.90
N LEU A 86 -6.66 -20.24 16.51
CA LEU A 86 -6.21 -20.26 15.11
C LEU A 86 -7.24 -20.95 14.20
N LYS A 87 -7.84 -22.05 14.64
CA LYS A 87 -8.89 -22.75 13.87
C LYS A 87 -10.11 -21.86 13.65
N MET A 88 -10.60 -21.20 14.69
CA MET A 88 -11.73 -20.26 14.59
C MET A 88 -11.41 -19.09 13.67
N LEU A 89 -10.19 -18.53 13.73
CA LEU A 89 -9.73 -17.48 12.84
C LEU A 89 -9.68 -17.93 11.37
N CYS A 90 -9.23 -19.17 11.09
CA CYS A 90 -9.27 -19.72 9.74
C CYS A 90 -10.69 -19.77 9.16
N GLU A 91 -11.71 -20.02 10.00
CA GLU A 91 -13.10 -20.12 9.57
C GLU A 91 -13.75 -18.71 9.38
N GLN A 92 -13.35 -17.73 10.19
CA GLN A 92 -13.94 -16.38 10.21
C GLN A 92 -13.25 -15.38 9.27
N THR A 93 -12.03 -15.67 8.81
CA THR A 93 -11.25 -14.75 7.99
C THR A 93 -11.78 -14.70 6.56
N GLU A 94 -12.22 -13.51 6.11
CA GLU A 94 -12.74 -13.29 4.76
C GLU A 94 -11.62 -13.23 3.69
N ASN A 95 -10.45 -12.69 4.05
CA ASN A 95 -9.32 -12.58 3.13
C ASN A 95 -8.68 -13.95 2.93
N LYS A 96 -8.82 -14.50 1.72
CA LYS A 96 -8.34 -15.86 1.39
C LYS A 96 -6.85 -16.07 1.65
N ARG A 97 -6.00 -15.08 1.33
CA ARG A 97 -4.55 -15.20 1.55
C ARG A 97 -4.20 -15.23 3.03
N LEU A 98 -4.88 -14.44 3.84
CA LEU A 98 -4.73 -14.49 5.29
C LEU A 98 -5.27 -15.81 5.84
N GLN A 99 -6.41 -16.27 5.35
CA GLN A 99 -7.00 -17.56 5.74
C GLN A 99 -6.06 -18.73 5.44
N ASP A 100 -5.46 -18.76 4.25
CA ASP A 100 -4.56 -19.84 3.86
C ASP A 100 -3.26 -19.81 4.68
N ALA A 101 -2.67 -18.61 4.90
CA ALA A 101 -1.53 -18.48 5.79
C ALA A 101 -1.85 -18.93 7.23
N LEU A 102 -3.02 -18.56 7.77
CA LEU A 102 -3.46 -19.01 9.10
C LEU A 102 -3.63 -20.53 9.18
N LYS A 103 -4.08 -21.19 8.10
CA LYS A 103 -4.17 -22.67 8.05
C LYS A 103 -2.78 -23.31 8.13
N GLU A 104 -1.81 -22.75 7.39
CA GLU A 104 -0.42 -23.25 7.40
C GLU A 104 0.22 -23.00 8.78
N VAL A 105 0.09 -21.80 9.33
CA VAL A 105 0.52 -21.46 10.70
C VAL A 105 -0.08 -22.44 11.73
N ARG A 106 -1.37 -22.71 11.64
CA ARG A 106 -2.02 -23.69 12.54
C ARG A 106 -1.37 -25.08 12.46
N ILE A 107 -1.08 -25.56 11.24
CA ILE A 107 -0.46 -26.87 11.03
C ILE A 107 0.96 -26.90 11.60
N SER A 108 1.75 -25.84 11.46
CA SER A 108 3.10 -25.72 12.02
C SER A 108 3.07 -25.71 13.55
N VAL A 109 2.16 -24.93 14.13
CA VAL A 109 1.97 -24.89 15.60
C VAL A 109 1.47 -26.23 16.14
N GLU A 110 0.60 -26.96 15.43
CA GLU A 110 0.18 -28.34 15.79
C GLU A 110 1.37 -29.33 15.82
N LYS A 111 2.41 -29.09 15.00
CA LYS A 111 3.66 -29.88 15.00
C LYS A 111 4.63 -29.49 16.11
N GLY A 112 4.37 -28.42 16.83
CA GLY A 112 5.18 -27.93 17.95
C GLY A 112 6.12 -26.77 17.62
N GLU A 113 6.00 -26.16 16.46
CA GLU A 113 6.71 -24.92 16.13
C GLU A 113 6.12 -23.75 16.92
N THR A 114 6.92 -22.68 17.13
CA THR A 114 6.42 -21.45 17.76
C THR A 114 5.43 -20.74 16.83
N LEU A 115 4.51 -19.95 17.40
CA LEU A 115 3.60 -19.15 16.60
C LEU A 115 4.38 -18.11 15.78
N ALA A 116 5.41 -17.50 16.38
CA ALA A 116 6.26 -16.52 15.73
C ALA A 116 7.01 -17.11 14.51
N ASP A 117 7.67 -18.26 14.66
CA ASP A 117 8.40 -18.90 13.56
C ASP A 117 7.45 -19.29 12.44
N SER A 118 6.31 -19.91 12.78
CA SER A 118 5.28 -20.26 11.82
C SER A 118 4.74 -19.03 11.03
N MET A 119 4.58 -17.89 11.69
CA MET A 119 4.17 -16.65 11.02
C MET A 119 5.28 -16.05 10.17
N ALA A 120 6.55 -16.21 10.55
CA ALA A 120 7.71 -15.72 9.81
C ALA A 120 7.85 -16.33 8.41
N GLU A 121 7.33 -17.54 8.21
CA GLU A 121 7.29 -18.20 6.89
C GLU A 121 6.42 -17.45 5.87
N HIS A 122 5.52 -16.57 6.32
CA HIS A 122 4.60 -15.81 5.50
C HIS A 122 4.84 -14.29 5.54
N PRO A 123 6.02 -13.77 5.14
CA PRO A 123 6.40 -12.36 5.34
C PRO A 123 5.56 -11.36 4.51
N LYS A 124 4.85 -11.85 3.49
CA LYS A 124 3.91 -11.03 2.70
C LYS A 124 2.54 -10.88 3.36
N VAL A 125 2.21 -11.73 4.31
CA VAL A 125 0.96 -11.73 5.07
C VAL A 125 1.17 -11.08 6.43
N PHE A 126 2.19 -11.50 7.17
CA PHE A 126 2.50 -11.02 8.50
C PHE A 126 3.70 -10.08 8.47
N PRO A 127 3.52 -8.78 8.77
CA PRO A 127 4.61 -7.82 8.85
C PRO A 127 5.64 -8.19 9.93
N ALA A 128 6.91 -7.83 9.74
CA ALA A 128 7.98 -8.15 10.69
C ALA A 128 7.68 -7.67 12.13
N ILE A 129 7.08 -6.49 12.28
CA ILE A 129 6.66 -5.98 13.60
C ILE A 129 5.71 -6.96 14.32
N MET A 130 4.77 -7.55 13.59
CA MET A 130 3.82 -8.50 14.16
C MET A 130 4.51 -9.80 14.59
N VAL A 131 5.40 -10.33 13.75
CA VAL A 131 6.17 -11.55 14.05
C VAL A 131 7.03 -11.34 15.29
N ASN A 132 7.78 -10.26 15.36
CA ASN A 132 8.66 -9.96 16.50
C ASN A 132 7.89 -9.70 17.80
N MET A 133 6.75 -9.03 17.72
CA MET A 133 5.87 -8.84 18.87
C MET A 133 5.28 -10.18 19.37
N VAL A 134 4.91 -11.08 18.46
CA VAL A 134 4.46 -12.43 18.81
C VAL A 134 5.59 -13.22 19.44
N ALA A 135 6.81 -13.17 18.89
CA ALA A 135 7.99 -13.82 19.46
C ALA A 135 8.27 -13.34 20.91
N ALA A 136 8.26 -12.01 21.13
CA ALA A 136 8.44 -11.45 22.46
C ALA A 136 7.31 -11.86 23.42
N GLY A 137 6.07 -11.88 22.93
CA GLY A 137 4.89 -12.32 23.69
C GLY A 137 4.93 -13.82 24.04
N GLU A 138 5.39 -14.68 23.16
CA GLU A 138 5.60 -16.10 23.43
C GLU A 138 6.70 -16.33 24.45
N ALA A 139 7.85 -15.65 24.29
CA ALA A 139 8.98 -15.78 25.20
C ALA A 139 8.67 -15.30 26.63
N SER A 140 7.85 -14.26 26.76
CA SER A 140 7.44 -13.70 28.05
C SER A 140 6.16 -14.31 28.62
N GLY A 141 5.45 -15.16 27.88
CA GLY A 141 4.13 -15.68 28.24
C GLY A 141 3.01 -14.62 28.23
N SER A 142 3.24 -13.47 27.58
CA SER A 142 2.31 -12.33 27.50
C SER A 142 1.80 -12.07 26.08
N LEU A 143 1.51 -13.14 25.33
CA LEU A 143 1.07 -13.09 23.93
C LEU A 143 -0.17 -12.19 23.74
N GLU A 144 -1.08 -12.16 24.70
CA GLU A 144 -2.27 -11.32 24.66
C GLU A 144 -1.92 -9.83 24.64
N ILE A 145 -0.97 -9.41 25.47
CA ILE A 145 -0.51 -8.01 25.54
C ILE A 145 0.20 -7.63 24.24
N ALA A 146 1.06 -8.51 23.75
CA ALA A 146 1.79 -8.29 22.50
C ALA A 146 0.84 -8.12 21.30
N LEU A 147 -0.11 -9.04 21.14
CA LEU A 147 -1.09 -8.96 20.06
C LEU A 147 -2.07 -7.80 20.20
N ASP A 148 -2.45 -7.41 21.41
CA ASP A 148 -3.29 -6.22 21.64
C ASP A 148 -2.56 -4.94 21.22
N ARG A 149 -1.27 -4.80 21.56
CA ARG A 149 -0.42 -3.68 21.08
C ARG A 149 -0.28 -3.65 19.57
N VAL A 150 -0.08 -4.82 18.93
CA VAL A 150 -0.05 -4.94 17.46
C VAL A 150 -1.40 -4.53 16.86
N ALA A 151 -2.50 -4.96 17.44
CA ALA A 151 -3.84 -4.57 16.96
C ALA A 151 -4.02 -3.05 16.98
N ILE A 152 -3.68 -2.39 18.09
CA ILE A 152 -3.74 -0.93 18.24
C ILE A 152 -2.86 -0.24 17.18
N GLN A 153 -1.62 -0.72 17.00
CA GLN A 153 -0.69 -0.19 16.00
C GLN A 153 -1.26 -0.26 14.59
N LEU A 154 -1.82 -1.41 14.21
CA LEU A 154 -2.42 -1.63 12.91
C LEU A 154 -3.69 -0.81 12.70
N GLU A 155 -4.53 -0.65 13.74
CA GLU A 155 -5.72 0.22 13.73
C GLU A 155 -5.35 1.69 13.48
N LYS A 156 -4.36 2.21 14.21
CA LYS A 156 -3.86 3.58 14.05
C LYS A 156 -3.27 3.81 12.64
N SER A 157 -2.44 2.87 12.17
CA SER A 157 -1.90 2.90 10.80
C SER A 157 -3.01 2.90 9.74
N HIS A 158 -4.02 2.04 9.91
CA HIS A 158 -5.17 2.00 9.02
C HIS A 158 -5.99 3.30 9.05
N LYS A 159 -6.23 3.87 10.24
CA LYS A 159 -6.96 5.15 10.42
C LYS A 159 -6.28 6.27 9.62
N THR A 160 -4.97 6.43 9.76
CA THR A 160 -4.19 7.44 9.04
C THR A 160 -4.26 7.24 7.52
N GLN A 161 -4.06 6.01 7.03
CA GLN A 161 -4.18 5.69 5.61
C GLN A 161 -5.60 5.92 5.06
N ALA A 162 -6.62 5.57 5.83
CA ALA A 162 -8.01 5.76 5.46
C ALA A 162 -8.37 7.25 5.38
N MET A 163 -7.84 8.05 6.30
CA MET A 163 -8.01 9.50 6.31
C MET A 163 -7.44 10.14 5.03
N VAL A 164 -6.19 9.82 4.68
CA VAL A 164 -5.55 10.30 3.45
C VAL A 164 -6.37 9.88 2.22
N LYS A 165 -6.80 8.60 2.15
CA LYS A 165 -7.61 8.13 1.03
C LYS A 165 -8.95 8.84 0.90
N LYS A 166 -9.66 9.05 2.02
CA LYS A 166 -10.94 9.77 2.01
C LYS A 166 -10.77 11.21 1.54
N ALA A 167 -9.72 11.88 2.01
CA ALA A 167 -9.42 13.24 1.64
C ALA A 167 -9.09 13.37 0.14
N MET A 168 -8.44 12.37 -0.47
CA MET A 168 -8.10 12.37 -1.91
C MET A 168 -9.28 12.08 -2.85
N ILE A 169 -10.44 11.63 -2.36
CA ILE A 169 -11.59 11.31 -3.21
C ILE A 169 -12.09 12.55 -3.97
N TYR A 170 -12.28 13.67 -3.27
CA TYR A 170 -12.76 14.92 -3.88
C TYR A 170 -11.79 15.46 -4.94
N PRO A 171 -10.49 15.67 -4.68
CA PRO A 171 -9.50 16.06 -5.68
C PRO A 171 -9.48 15.18 -6.92
N ILE A 172 -9.47 13.88 -6.72
CA ILE A 172 -9.45 12.92 -7.84
C ILE A 172 -10.74 13.01 -8.67
N ALA A 173 -11.91 13.10 -8.03
CA ALA A 173 -13.18 13.21 -8.75
C ALA A 173 -13.24 14.49 -9.59
N VAL A 174 -12.81 15.63 -9.04
CA VAL A 174 -12.76 16.90 -9.78
C VAL A 174 -11.79 16.83 -10.96
N CYS A 175 -10.59 16.26 -10.77
CA CYS A 175 -9.64 16.07 -11.86
C CYS A 175 -10.18 15.16 -12.96
N ILE A 176 -10.86 14.07 -12.61
CA ILE A 176 -11.47 13.16 -13.59
C ILE A 176 -12.53 13.90 -14.43
N VAL A 177 -13.43 14.64 -13.78
CA VAL A 177 -14.45 15.41 -14.49
C VAL A 177 -13.81 16.44 -15.41
N ALA A 178 -12.80 17.17 -14.92
CA ALA A 178 -12.06 18.15 -15.72
C ALA A 178 -11.41 17.53 -16.96
N ILE A 179 -10.76 16.38 -16.80
CA ILE A 179 -10.14 15.63 -17.92
C ILE A 179 -11.20 15.20 -18.93
N ILE A 180 -12.34 14.66 -18.47
CA ILE A 180 -13.44 14.25 -19.37
C ILE A 180 -13.96 15.44 -20.18
N VAL A 181 -14.25 16.57 -19.49
CA VAL A 181 -14.73 17.80 -20.16
C VAL A 181 -13.70 18.29 -21.18
N THR A 182 -12.41 18.33 -20.79
CA THR A 182 -11.33 18.74 -21.70
C THR A 182 -11.23 17.83 -22.93
N ILE A 183 -11.32 16.52 -22.76
CA ILE A 183 -11.29 15.55 -23.87
C ILE A 183 -12.50 15.77 -24.80
N VAL A 184 -13.70 15.93 -24.24
CA VAL A 184 -14.92 16.19 -25.04
C VAL A 184 -14.79 17.50 -25.85
N MET A 185 -14.28 18.54 -25.24
CA MET A 185 -14.02 19.82 -25.92
C MET A 185 -13.01 19.66 -27.07
N LEU A 186 -11.90 18.97 -26.81
CA LEU A 186 -10.86 18.73 -27.80
C LEU A 186 -11.31 17.82 -28.96
N VAL A 187 -12.13 16.79 -28.68
CA VAL A 187 -12.51 15.80 -29.69
C VAL A 187 -13.73 16.23 -30.50
N LYS A 188 -14.65 16.99 -29.91
CA LYS A 188 -15.90 17.40 -30.61
C LYS A 188 -15.98 18.88 -30.93
N VAL A 189 -15.67 19.74 -29.98
CA VAL A 189 -15.92 21.18 -30.13
C VAL A 189 -14.84 21.87 -30.96
N ILE A 190 -13.57 21.62 -30.66
CA ILE A 190 -12.45 22.25 -31.38
C ILE A 190 -12.44 21.91 -32.89
N PRO A 191 -12.63 20.63 -33.30
CA PRO A 191 -12.70 20.31 -34.74
C PRO A 191 -13.87 20.98 -35.47
N SER A 192 -15.04 21.12 -34.79
CA SER A 192 -16.19 21.81 -35.42
C SER A 192 -15.90 23.31 -35.69
N TYR A 193 -15.12 23.95 -34.81
CA TYR A 193 -14.65 25.32 -35.05
C TYR A 193 -13.63 25.38 -36.20
N GLU A 194 -12.70 24.44 -36.28
CA GLU A 194 -11.72 24.34 -37.35
C GLU A 194 -12.40 24.20 -38.71
N GLU A 195 -13.39 23.30 -38.85
CA GLU A 195 -14.18 23.13 -40.09
C GLU A 195 -14.92 24.42 -40.49
N MET A 196 -15.56 25.08 -39.50
CA MET A 196 -16.29 26.34 -39.75
C MET A 196 -15.35 27.47 -40.23
N PHE A 197 -14.16 27.60 -39.63
CA PHE A 197 -13.18 28.60 -40.04
C PHE A 197 -12.54 28.31 -41.39
N SER A 198 -12.29 27.06 -41.70
CA SER A 198 -11.74 26.67 -43.01
C SER A 198 -12.67 27.01 -44.16
N GLN A 199 -14.01 27.00 -43.92
CA GLN A 199 -15.01 27.37 -44.95
C GLN A 199 -15.07 28.89 -45.21
N ILE A 200 -14.68 29.70 -44.24
CA ILE A 200 -14.72 31.18 -44.35
C ILE A 200 -13.37 31.76 -44.82
N GLY A 201 -12.31 30.90 -44.88
CA GLY A 201 -10.98 31.34 -45.32
C GLY A 201 -10.20 32.19 -44.32
N GLY A 202 -10.60 32.17 -43.04
CA GLY A 202 -9.95 32.96 -41.98
C GLY A 202 -8.77 32.16 -41.31
N GLU A 203 -7.74 32.88 -40.91
CA GLU A 203 -6.64 32.30 -40.16
C GLU A 203 -7.02 32.13 -38.68
N LEU A 204 -6.73 30.97 -38.09
CA LEU A 204 -6.99 30.69 -36.70
C LEU A 204 -5.97 31.39 -35.80
N PRO A 205 -6.40 32.00 -34.68
CA PRO A 205 -5.50 32.57 -33.65
C PRO A 205 -4.56 31.49 -33.12
N TRP A 206 -3.34 31.86 -32.70
CA TRP A 206 -2.30 30.93 -32.24
C TRP A 206 -2.75 30.02 -31.09
N ILE A 207 -3.56 30.55 -30.17
CA ILE A 207 -4.14 29.77 -29.04
C ILE A 207 -5.05 28.68 -29.59
N THR A 208 -5.96 29.00 -30.51
CA THR A 208 -6.87 28.01 -31.12
C THR A 208 -6.10 26.98 -31.90
N GLN A 209 -5.08 27.41 -32.67
CA GLN A 209 -4.23 26.50 -33.44
C GLN A 209 -3.45 25.52 -32.54
N PHE A 210 -3.00 25.97 -31.36
CA PHE A 210 -2.40 25.08 -30.36
C PHE A 210 -3.38 23.99 -29.88
N TYR A 211 -4.65 24.36 -29.59
CA TYR A 211 -5.67 23.38 -29.16
C TYR A 211 -6.12 22.47 -30.30
N VAL A 212 -6.16 22.96 -31.55
CA VAL A 212 -6.43 22.16 -32.76
C VAL A 212 -5.32 21.11 -32.94
N ASN A 213 -4.05 21.49 -32.85
CA ASN A 213 -2.94 20.55 -32.93
C ASN A 213 -2.99 19.50 -31.81
N LEU A 214 -3.34 19.92 -30.59
CA LEU A 214 -3.53 19.02 -29.46
C LEU A 214 -4.70 18.05 -29.69
N SER A 215 -5.82 18.56 -30.26
CA SER A 215 -6.98 17.75 -30.65
C SER A 215 -6.60 16.69 -31.67
N HIS A 216 -5.93 17.08 -32.78
CA HIS A 216 -5.44 16.15 -33.79
C HIS A 216 -4.48 15.11 -33.21
N CYS A 217 -3.61 15.51 -32.28
CA CYS A 217 -2.72 14.59 -31.59
C CYS A 217 -3.51 13.54 -30.79
N ILE A 218 -4.53 13.96 -30.05
CA ILE A 218 -5.36 13.04 -29.26
C ILE A 218 -6.18 12.13 -30.16
N ILE A 219 -6.82 12.65 -31.21
CA ILE A 219 -7.69 11.88 -32.11
C ILE A 219 -6.88 10.87 -32.92
N ASN A 220 -5.72 11.25 -33.44
CA ASN A 220 -4.95 10.41 -34.36
C ASN A 220 -4.01 9.45 -33.62
N TYR A 221 -3.54 9.79 -32.41
CA TYR A 221 -2.50 9.04 -31.70
C TYR A 221 -2.95 8.47 -30.35
N TRP A 222 -4.27 8.43 -30.03
CA TRP A 222 -4.77 7.91 -28.75
C TRP A 222 -4.28 6.49 -28.47
N TYR A 223 -4.15 5.64 -29.51
CA TYR A 223 -3.66 4.27 -29.42
C TYR A 223 -2.17 4.16 -29.10
N ILE A 224 -1.40 5.25 -29.28
CA ILE A 224 0.00 5.36 -28.84
C ILE A 224 0.08 6.06 -27.49
N ILE A 225 -0.73 7.10 -27.25
CA ILE A 225 -0.73 7.89 -26.03
C ILE A 225 -1.07 7.02 -24.80
N ILE A 226 -2.09 6.18 -24.90
CA ILE A 226 -2.51 5.32 -23.78
C ILE A 226 -1.40 4.32 -23.39
N PRO A 227 -0.82 3.51 -24.30
CA PRO A 227 0.32 2.65 -23.96
C PRO A 227 1.55 3.41 -23.43
N VAL A 228 1.84 4.59 -23.97
CA VAL A 228 2.97 5.43 -23.49
C VAL A 228 2.72 5.90 -22.05
N ILE A 229 1.52 6.36 -21.71
CA ILE A 229 1.17 6.76 -20.34
C ILE A 229 1.27 5.55 -19.39
N VAL A 230 0.76 4.39 -19.80
CA VAL A 230 0.85 3.15 -19.01
C VAL A 230 2.31 2.72 -18.84
N ALA A 231 3.10 2.74 -19.91
CA ALA A 231 4.53 2.41 -19.87
C ALA A 231 5.31 3.39 -18.99
N ALA A 232 5.03 4.70 -19.06
CA ALA A 232 5.63 5.71 -18.21
C ALA A 232 5.26 5.51 -16.74
N ALA A 233 3.98 5.23 -16.44
CA ALA A 233 3.54 4.95 -15.06
C ALA A 233 4.21 3.68 -14.48
N LEU A 234 4.32 2.62 -15.28
CA LEU A 234 5.04 1.40 -14.90
C LEU A 234 6.54 1.67 -14.75
N GLY A 235 7.13 2.44 -15.66
CA GLY A 235 8.54 2.85 -15.62
C GLY A 235 8.85 3.65 -14.37
N ILE A 236 8.04 4.65 -14.02
CA ILE A 236 8.19 5.44 -12.79
C ILE A 236 8.06 4.54 -11.56
N LYS A 237 7.07 3.62 -11.55
CA LYS A 237 6.87 2.67 -10.43
C LYS A 237 8.05 1.72 -10.27
N TYR A 238 8.67 1.27 -11.36
CA TYR A 238 9.83 0.41 -11.35
C TYR A 238 11.08 1.18 -10.94
N PHE A 239 11.27 2.38 -11.50
CA PHE A 239 12.36 3.29 -11.13
C PHE A 239 12.32 3.69 -9.65
N ALA A 240 11.13 3.98 -9.11
CA ALA A 240 10.95 4.30 -7.68
C ALA A 240 11.35 3.16 -6.73
N LYS A 241 11.51 1.93 -7.22
CA LYS A 241 11.97 0.79 -6.43
C LYS A 241 13.50 0.59 -6.49
N THR A 242 14.17 1.24 -7.43
CA THR A 242 15.64 1.22 -7.51
C THR A 242 16.25 2.10 -6.42
N ASP A 243 17.47 1.81 -5.98
CA ASP A 243 18.16 2.59 -4.94
C ASP A 243 18.26 4.07 -5.31
N ILE A 244 18.61 4.37 -6.57
CA ILE A 244 18.67 5.74 -7.09
C ILE A 244 17.30 6.42 -7.03
N GLY A 245 16.24 5.70 -7.41
CA GLY A 245 14.86 6.19 -7.37
C GLY A 245 14.38 6.45 -5.95
N GLN A 246 14.67 5.55 -5.01
CA GLN A 246 14.31 5.71 -3.60
C GLN A 246 14.95 6.97 -2.98
N HIS A 247 16.24 7.21 -3.25
CA HIS A 247 16.92 8.41 -2.78
C HIS A 247 16.37 9.68 -3.45
N LEU A 248 16.15 9.66 -4.77
CA LEU A 248 15.61 10.82 -5.49
C LEU A 248 14.22 11.20 -4.98
N PHE A 249 13.28 10.25 -4.97
CA PHE A 249 11.92 10.48 -4.49
C PHE A 249 11.87 10.74 -2.98
N GLY A 250 12.73 10.07 -2.20
CA GLY A 250 12.87 10.30 -0.77
C GLY A 250 13.29 11.73 -0.45
N LYS A 251 14.29 12.26 -1.17
CA LYS A 251 14.73 13.65 -1.05
C LYS A 251 13.67 14.65 -1.47
N MET A 252 13.02 14.41 -2.62
CA MET A 252 11.92 15.26 -3.08
C MET A 252 10.76 15.30 -2.07
N ALA A 253 10.40 14.16 -1.49
CA ALA A 253 9.33 14.07 -0.49
C ALA A 253 9.63 14.90 0.77
N ILE A 254 10.91 15.08 1.15
CA ILE A 254 11.32 15.90 2.30
C ILE A 254 11.42 17.38 1.90
N MET A 255 11.90 17.70 0.69
CA MET A 255 12.17 19.08 0.26
C MET A 255 10.93 19.90 -0.11
N ILE A 256 9.85 19.26 -0.57
CA ILE A 256 8.62 19.95 -0.96
C ILE A 256 7.95 20.54 0.30
N PRO A 257 7.74 21.88 0.41
CA PRO A 257 7.41 22.54 1.68
C PRO A 257 6.18 21.97 2.41
N ILE A 258 5.13 21.62 1.70
CA ILE A 258 3.87 21.11 2.28
C ILE A 258 3.99 19.62 2.57
N PHE A 259 4.47 18.84 1.60
CA PHE A 259 4.63 17.39 1.72
C PHE A 259 5.79 16.99 2.63
N GLY A 260 6.86 17.80 2.68
CA GLY A 260 8.02 17.53 3.54
C GLY A 260 7.64 17.55 5.03
N LYS A 261 6.85 18.52 5.46
CA LYS A 261 6.34 18.55 6.84
C LYS A 261 5.51 17.31 7.19
N LEU A 262 4.65 16.88 6.27
CA LEU A 262 3.85 15.65 6.44
C LEU A 262 4.75 14.41 6.51
N THR A 263 5.73 14.30 5.61
CA THR A 263 6.68 13.17 5.56
C THR A 263 7.48 13.04 6.86
N VAL A 264 8.03 14.15 7.36
CA VAL A 264 8.80 14.19 8.62
C VAL A 264 7.93 13.83 9.83
N LYS A 265 6.73 14.42 9.94
CA LYS A 265 5.81 14.11 11.03
C LYS A 265 5.34 12.66 11.01
N THR A 266 5.06 12.12 9.82
CA THR A 266 4.66 10.71 9.65
C THR A 266 5.81 9.77 10.04
N ALA A 267 7.05 10.09 9.65
CA ALA A 267 8.22 9.29 10.03
C ALA A 267 8.44 9.32 11.55
N ALA A 268 8.33 10.49 12.18
CA ALA A 268 8.46 10.64 13.63
C ALA A 268 7.35 9.88 14.39
N SER A 269 6.10 10.00 13.96
CA SER A 269 4.97 9.26 14.53
C SER A 269 5.16 7.75 14.41
N MET A 270 5.51 7.26 13.21
CA MET A 270 5.71 5.82 12.96
C MET A 270 6.89 5.27 13.77
N MET A 271 8.00 5.99 13.81
CA MET A 271 9.16 5.61 14.62
C MET A 271 8.79 5.53 16.11
N ALA A 272 8.22 6.60 16.66
CA ALA A 272 7.90 6.67 18.09
C ALA A 272 6.90 5.58 18.50
N ARG A 273 5.82 5.40 17.72
CA ARG A 273 4.80 4.38 18.00
C ARG A 273 5.37 2.98 17.91
N THR A 274 6.17 2.69 16.87
CA THR A 274 6.72 1.36 16.68
C THR A 274 7.76 1.03 17.75
N LEU A 275 8.65 1.98 18.09
CA LEU A 275 9.61 1.81 19.19
C LEU A 275 8.93 1.62 20.53
N SER A 276 7.94 2.47 20.88
CA SER A 276 7.17 2.33 22.14
C SER A 276 6.52 0.95 22.23
N THR A 277 5.90 0.50 21.13
CA THR A 277 5.25 -0.81 21.07
C THR A 277 6.22 -1.96 21.31
N LEU A 278 7.39 -1.94 20.65
CA LEU A 278 8.41 -2.98 20.75
C LEU A 278 9.10 -2.99 22.13
N LEU A 279 9.49 -1.81 22.64
CA LEU A 279 10.10 -1.70 23.97
C LEU A 279 9.15 -2.12 25.08
N GLY A 280 7.88 -1.76 24.97
CA GLY A 280 6.84 -2.19 25.90
C GLY A 280 6.50 -3.68 25.84
N ALA A 281 6.91 -4.38 24.78
CA ALA A 281 6.86 -5.84 24.71
C ALA A 281 8.16 -6.50 25.19
N GLY A 282 9.15 -5.71 25.62
CA GLY A 282 10.44 -6.21 26.10
C GLY A 282 11.47 -6.50 25.02
N VAL A 283 11.24 -6.06 23.77
CA VAL A 283 12.22 -6.18 22.70
C VAL A 283 13.43 -5.28 22.99
N PRO A 284 14.67 -5.77 22.91
CA PRO A 284 15.87 -4.96 23.13
C PRO A 284 15.93 -3.75 22.19
N LEU A 285 16.44 -2.60 22.68
CA LEU A 285 16.46 -1.34 21.93
C LEU A 285 17.14 -1.48 20.56
N ILE A 286 18.27 -2.18 20.48
CA ILE A 286 19.03 -2.38 19.24
C ILE A 286 18.18 -3.09 18.18
N GLU A 287 17.50 -4.16 18.58
CA GLU A 287 16.63 -4.94 17.73
C GLU A 287 15.36 -4.13 17.35
N ALA A 288 14.80 -3.41 18.30
CA ALA A 288 13.65 -2.54 18.07
C ALA A 288 13.96 -1.46 17.01
N VAL A 289 15.14 -0.81 17.07
CA VAL A 289 15.56 0.18 16.08
C VAL A 289 15.73 -0.44 14.69
N GLU A 290 16.27 -1.66 14.61
CA GLU A 290 16.38 -2.39 13.33
C GLU A 290 15.00 -2.67 12.72
N ILE A 291 14.08 -3.20 13.51
CA ILE A 291 12.70 -3.46 13.06
C ILE A 291 12.04 -2.17 12.57
N VAL A 292 12.20 -1.08 13.32
CA VAL A 292 11.66 0.24 12.96
C VAL A 292 12.25 0.76 11.67
N SER A 293 13.56 0.59 11.45
CA SER A 293 14.18 0.98 10.18
C SER A 293 13.54 0.28 8.98
N GLY A 294 13.18 -0.99 9.14
CA GLY A 294 12.51 -1.79 8.11
C GLY A 294 11.10 -1.35 7.76
N VAL A 295 10.39 -0.65 8.66
CA VAL A 295 9.03 -0.12 8.39
C VAL A 295 9.02 1.33 7.91
N MET A 296 10.17 2.01 7.89
CA MET A 296 10.26 3.37 7.37
C MET A 296 10.00 3.42 5.86
N SER A 297 9.09 4.27 5.44
CA SER A 297 8.71 4.41 4.03
C SER A 297 9.74 5.20 3.21
N ASN A 298 10.49 6.10 3.85
CA ASN A 298 11.48 6.95 3.20
C ASN A 298 12.89 6.48 3.55
N VAL A 299 13.72 6.31 2.53
CA VAL A 299 15.08 5.76 2.64
C VAL A 299 15.98 6.55 3.61
N TYR A 300 15.87 7.88 3.65
CA TYR A 300 16.69 8.71 4.53
C TYR A 300 16.42 8.45 6.03
N PHE A 301 15.16 8.28 6.41
CA PHE A 301 14.83 7.91 7.79
C PHE A 301 15.24 6.47 8.11
N LYS A 302 15.16 5.57 7.12
CA LYS A 302 15.64 4.20 7.27
C LYS A 302 17.13 4.17 7.54
N GLU A 303 17.92 4.86 6.73
CA GLU A 303 19.37 4.95 6.87
C GLU A 303 19.77 5.58 8.20
N ALA A 304 19.16 6.72 8.57
CA ALA A 304 19.41 7.37 9.85
C ALA A 304 19.15 6.45 11.07
N LEU A 305 18.17 5.55 10.99
CA LEU A 305 17.90 4.56 12.05
C LEU A 305 18.90 3.41 12.02
N LEU A 306 19.40 3.01 10.85
CA LEU A 306 20.45 1.99 10.73
C LEU A 306 21.78 2.52 11.28
N ASP A 307 22.13 3.77 10.95
CA ASP A 307 23.29 4.44 11.51
C ASP A 307 23.16 4.57 13.04
N ALA A 308 21.96 4.95 13.53
CA ALA A 308 21.68 5.00 14.95
C ALA A 308 21.85 3.63 15.63
N LYS A 309 21.43 2.53 14.99
CA LYS A 309 21.63 1.17 15.48
C LYS A 309 23.14 0.87 15.71
N GLU A 310 23.99 1.24 14.74
CA GLU A 310 25.45 1.04 14.87
C GLU A 310 26.01 1.80 16.08
N GLU A 311 25.60 3.06 16.27
CA GLU A 311 26.04 3.88 17.39
C GLU A 311 25.56 3.38 18.74
N ILE A 312 24.30 2.91 18.83
CA ILE A 312 23.76 2.30 20.07
C ILE A 312 24.53 1.02 20.40
N THR A 313 24.95 0.25 19.42
CA THR A 313 25.72 -0.98 19.63
C THR A 313 27.07 -0.72 20.33
N ILE A 314 27.67 0.45 20.15
CA ILE A 314 28.88 0.88 20.85
C ILE A 314 28.61 1.66 22.15
N GLY A 315 27.34 1.70 22.59
CA GLY A 315 26.93 2.28 23.87
C GLY A 315 26.52 3.76 23.82
N MET A 316 26.32 4.34 22.62
CA MET A 316 25.81 5.71 22.51
C MET A 316 24.30 5.73 22.75
N PRO A 317 23.75 6.79 23.40
CA PRO A 317 22.31 6.95 23.55
C PRO A 317 21.65 7.21 22.19
N LEU A 318 20.43 6.66 21.95
CA LEU A 318 19.66 6.79 20.71
C LEU A 318 19.36 8.26 20.35
N SER A 319 19.15 9.11 21.34
CA SER A 319 18.87 10.53 21.16
C SER A 319 19.94 11.27 20.37
N ARG A 320 21.19 10.85 20.48
CA ARG A 320 22.34 11.53 19.83
C ARG A 320 22.38 11.33 18.33
N PRO A 321 22.44 10.11 17.76
CA PRO A 321 22.44 9.91 16.32
C PRO A 321 21.17 10.47 15.65
N LEU A 322 20.02 10.42 16.31
CA LEU A 322 18.80 11.05 15.78
C LEU A 322 18.92 12.57 15.68
N GLN A 323 19.60 13.22 16.63
CA GLN A 323 19.88 14.65 16.59
C GLN A 323 20.87 14.97 15.47
N GLU A 324 21.96 14.21 15.34
CA GLU A 324 23.01 14.41 14.35
C GLU A 324 22.51 14.19 12.91
N SER A 325 21.54 13.30 12.69
CA SER A 325 20.91 13.10 11.38
C SER A 325 20.22 14.35 10.82
N GLY A 326 19.76 15.26 11.67
CA GLY A 326 19.03 16.47 11.27
C GLY A 326 17.68 16.23 10.58
N LEU A 327 17.22 14.97 10.51
CA LEU A 327 15.99 14.58 9.83
C LEU A 327 14.76 14.67 10.75
N PHE A 328 14.97 14.45 12.05
CA PHE A 328 13.90 14.42 13.04
C PHE A 328 13.72 15.79 13.73
N PRO A 329 12.47 16.17 14.04
CA PRO A 329 12.20 17.40 14.79
C PRO A 329 12.84 17.39 16.19
N PRO A 330 13.19 18.57 16.76
CA PRO A 330 13.85 18.66 18.06
C PRO A 330 13.15 17.91 19.18
N MET A 331 11.83 17.93 19.22
CA MET A 331 11.02 17.24 20.22
C MET A 331 11.31 15.74 20.26
N VAL A 332 11.58 15.10 19.10
CA VAL A 332 11.84 13.67 18.99
C VAL A 332 13.06 13.27 19.84
N TYR A 333 14.22 13.83 19.52
CA TYR A 333 15.45 13.46 20.24
C TYR A 333 15.50 14.00 21.68
N GLN A 334 14.79 15.08 21.99
CA GLN A 334 14.69 15.59 23.37
C GLN A 334 13.86 14.67 24.26
N MET A 335 12.69 14.22 23.79
CA MET A 335 11.84 13.28 24.55
C MET A 335 12.52 11.92 24.73
N ILE A 336 13.23 11.43 23.70
CA ILE A 336 14.02 10.20 23.81
C ILE A 336 15.12 10.38 24.84
N ARG A 337 15.86 11.49 24.83
CA ARG A 337 16.90 11.79 25.83
C ARG A 337 16.36 11.78 27.25
N ILE A 338 15.23 12.44 27.48
CA ILE A 338 14.57 12.45 28.81
C ILE A 338 14.20 11.01 29.22
N GLY A 339 13.69 10.22 28.26
CA GLY A 339 13.36 8.82 28.50
C GLY A 339 14.58 7.96 28.84
N GLU A 340 15.71 8.18 28.15
CA GLU A 340 16.99 7.48 28.38
C GLU A 340 17.56 7.84 29.77
N GLU A 341 17.58 9.14 30.11
CA GLU A 341 18.08 9.63 31.40
C GLU A 341 17.22 9.18 32.59
N SER A 342 15.89 9.10 32.42
CA SER A 342 14.95 8.70 33.48
C SER A 342 14.69 7.19 33.53
N GLY A 343 15.18 6.42 32.54
CA GLY A 343 14.88 4.99 32.40
C GLY A 343 13.45 4.69 31.93
N ASN A 344 12.71 5.69 31.44
CA ASN A 344 11.29 5.60 31.09
C ASN A 344 11.05 5.88 29.59
N THR A 345 11.92 5.30 28.74
CA THR A 345 11.93 5.56 27.28
C THR A 345 10.62 5.11 26.63
N GLU A 346 10.01 4.01 27.08
CA GLU A 346 8.73 3.52 26.53
C GLU A 346 7.62 4.57 26.68
N GLU A 347 7.42 5.11 27.90
CA GLU A 347 6.37 6.10 28.15
C GLU A 347 6.59 7.42 27.39
N MET A 348 7.85 7.85 27.30
CA MET A 348 8.18 9.06 26.54
C MET A 348 7.92 8.90 25.05
N LEU A 349 8.24 7.73 24.50
CA LEU A 349 7.95 7.39 23.10
C LEU A 349 6.44 7.25 22.84
N ASP A 350 5.68 6.72 23.78
CA ASP A 350 4.22 6.61 23.64
C ASP A 350 3.56 7.99 23.57
N LYS A 351 3.92 8.89 24.50
CA LYS A 351 3.47 10.30 24.47
C LYS A 351 3.90 11.03 23.20
N LEU A 352 5.13 10.78 22.75
CA LEU A 352 5.66 11.34 21.51
C LEU A 352 4.87 10.85 20.30
N ALA A 353 4.50 9.57 20.28
CA ALA A 353 3.70 8.97 19.23
C ALA A 353 2.30 9.59 19.17
N ASP A 354 1.61 9.71 20.31
CA ASP A 354 0.29 10.34 20.37
C ASP A 354 0.34 11.79 19.86
N TYR A 355 1.33 12.57 20.27
CA TYR A 355 1.51 13.93 19.79
C TYR A 355 1.72 13.99 18.27
N TYR A 356 2.62 13.14 17.72
CA TYR A 356 2.86 13.18 16.28
C TYR A 356 1.73 12.55 15.45
N GLU A 357 0.92 11.66 16.00
CA GLU A 357 -0.30 11.19 15.36
C GLU A 357 -1.30 12.33 15.15
N GLU A 358 -1.52 13.18 16.16
CA GLU A 358 -2.34 14.39 16.02
C GLU A 358 -1.73 15.39 15.03
N GLU A 359 -0.42 15.60 15.09
CA GLU A 359 0.32 16.46 14.16
C GLU A 359 0.22 15.99 12.70
N VAL A 360 0.21 14.67 12.46
CA VAL A 360 -0.02 14.08 11.13
C VAL A 360 -1.45 14.33 10.68
N GLU A 361 -2.45 14.16 11.56
CA GLU A 361 -3.86 14.47 11.23
C GLU A 361 -4.01 15.94 10.79
N MET A 362 -3.42 16.88 11.54
CA MET A 362 -3.42 18.30 11.18
C MET A 362 -2.65 18.60 9.89
N ALA A 363 -1.52 17.94 9.67
CA ALA A 363 -0.73 18.10 8.46
C ALA A 363 -1.48 17.60 7.22
N VAL A 364 -2.19 16.48 7.31
CA VAL A 364 -3.06 15.97 6.24
C VAL A 364 -4.16 16.97 5.90
N GLN A 365 -4.83 17.53 6.91
CA GLN A 365 -5.85 18.57 6.69
C GLN A 365 -5.25 19.81 6.02
N SER A 366 -4.06 20.25 6.42
CA SER A 366 -3.35 21.37 5.82
C SER A 366 -2.99 21.13 4.35
N VAL A 367 -2.54 19.91 4.02
CA VAL A 367 -2.28 19.49 2.63
C VAL A 367 -3.57 19.56 1.80
N MET A 368 -4.69 19.07 2.35
CA MET A 368 -5.98 19.09 1.66
C MET A 368 -6.47 20.52 1.41
N ALA A 369 -6.39 21.38 2.42
CA ALA A 369 -6.75 22.79 2.29
C ALA A 369 -5.90 23.53 1.26
N ALA A 370 -4.62 23.16 1.10
CA ALA A 370 -3.74 23.74 0.08
C ALA A 370 -4.00 23.19 -1.34
N LEU A 371 -4.49 21.95 -1.45
CA LEU A 371 -4.80 21.37 -2.76
C LEU A 371 -6.02 22.03 -3.42
N GLU A 372 -7.01 22.47 -2.66
CA GLU A 372 -8.23 23.08 -3.20
C GLU A 372 -7.96 24.32 -4.06
N PRO A 373 -7.25 25.36 -3.58
CA PRO A 373 -6.87 26.51 -4.43
C PRO A 373 -6.02 26.10 -5.63
N MET A 374 -5.11 25.13 -5.48
CA MET A 374 -4.27 24.68 -6.59
C MET A 374 -5.12 24.04 -7.71
N ILE A 375 -6.11 23.23 -7.34
CA ILE A 375 -7.03 22.60 -8.30
C ILE A 375 -7.87 23.67 -9.00
N ILE A 376 -8.38 24.68 -8.26
CA ILE A 376 -9.16 25.79 -8.85
C ILE A 376 -8.31 26.56 -9.85
N ILE A 377 -7.07 26.91 -9.51
CA ILE A 377 -6.15 27.61 -10.42
C ILE A 377 -5.87 26.79 -11.67
N LEU A 378 -5.58 25.49 -11.49
CA LEU A 378 -5.36 24.57 -12.61
C LEU A 378 -6.58 24.51 -13.55
N LEU A 379 -7.77 24.38 -12.97
CA LEU A 379 -9.03 24.36 -13.71
C LEU A 379 -9.26 25.68 -14.43
N ALA A 380 -9.02 26.82 -13.78
CA ALA A 380 -9.15 28.14 -14.40
C ALA A 380 -8.24 28.30 -15.62
N ILE A 381 -7.00 27.80 -15.55
CA ILE A 381 -6.07 27.84 -16.68
C ILE A 381 -6.56 26.92 -17.81
N VAL A 382 -6.96 25.68 -17.51
CA VAL A 382 -7.40 24.72 -18.55
C VAL A 382 -8.72 25.16 -19.18
N VAL A 383 -9.73 25.45 -18.37
CA VAL A 383 -11.07 25.84 -18.86
C VAL A 383 -11.03 27.24 -19.49
N GLY A 384 -10.34 28.19 -18.88
CA GLY A 384 -10.14 29.52 -19.43
C GLY A 384 -9.41 29.51 -20.77
N GLY A 385 -8.39 28.66 -20.91
CA GLY A 385 -7.68 28.44 -22.18
C GLY A 385 -8.59 27.86 -23.26
N LEU A 386 -9.43 26.87 -22.90
CA LEU A 386 -10.42 26.31 -23.84
C LEU A 386 -11.48 27.33 -24.28
N VAL A 387 -12.00 28.12 -23.34
CA VAL A 387 -12.97 29.19 -23.63
C VAL A 387 -12.33 30.25 -24.55
N ALA A 388 -11.10 30.67 -24.24
CA ALA A 388 -10.37 31.61 -25.09
C ALA A 388 -10.14 31.04 -26.50
N ALA A 389 -9.76 29.75 -26.61
CA ALA A 389 -9.58 29.07 -27.90
C ALA A 389 -10.86 29.01 -28.74
N CYS A 390 -12.05 28.97 -28.11
CA CYS A 390 -13.34 29.01 -28.81
C CYS A 390 -13.81 30.46 -29.13
N MET A 391 -13.56 31.43 -28.24
CA MET A 391 -14.08 32.77 -28.40
C MET A 391 -13.22 33.68 -29.29
N LEU A 392 -11.89 33.53 -29.25
CA LEU A 392 -11.00 34.36 -30.09
C LEU A 392 -11.30 34.25 -31.59
N PRO A 393 -11.52 33.06 -32.15
CA PRO A 393 -11.93 32.97 -33.54
C PRO A 393 -13.23 33.69 -33.84
N MET A 394 -14.24 33.61 -32.97
CA MET A 394 -15.52 34.30 -33.19
C MET A 394 -15.36 35.81 -33.21
N MET A 395 -14.51 36.36 -32.34
CA MET A 395 -14.23 37.83 -32.34
C MET A 395 -13.57 38.26 -33.64
N ASN A 396 -12.57 37.54 -34.14
CA ASN A 396 -11.92 37.85 -35.43
C ASN A 396 -12.89 37.77 -36.60
N MET A 397 -13.88 36.87 -36.53
CA MET A 397 -14.93 36.76 -37.54
C MET A 397 -15.85 37.99 -37.56
N TYR A 398 -16.21 38.51 -36.41
CA TYR A 398 -17.00 39.72 -36.30
C TYR A 398 -16.23 40.96 -36.85
N GLU A 399 -14.94 41.08 -36.53
CA GLU A 399 -14.09 42.16 -37.11
C GLU A 399 -13.92 42.05 -38.61
N ALA A 400 -13.83 40.85 -39.18
CA ALA A 400 -13.75 40.63 -40.60
C ALA A 400 -15.07 40.97 -41.34
N LEU A 401 -16.22 40.69 -40.73
CA LEU A 401 -17.54 41.06 -41.25
C LEU A 401 -17.82 42.54 -41.19
N ASP A 402 -17.36 43.27 -40.12
CA ASP A 402 -17.49 44.71 -40.01
C ASP A 402 -16.57 45.50 -40.98
N SER A 403 -15.53 44.84 -41.48
CA SER A 403 -14.58 45.42 -42.45
C SER A 403 -14.97 45.24 -43.91
N MET A 404 -16.03 44.45 -44.22
CA MET A 404 -16.62 44.27 -45.55
C MET A 404 -17.78 45.23 -45.78
#